data_d48ae652d5657086dc548931f65f20d2
#
_entry.id   d48ae652d5657086dc548931f65f20d2
#
_cell.length_a   1.000
_cell.length_b   1.000
_cell.length_c   1.000
_cell.angle_alpha   90.00
_cell.angle_beta   90.00
_cell.angle_gamma   90.00
#
_symmetry.space_group_name_H-M   'P 1'
#
loop_
_entity.id
_entity.type
_entity.pdbx_description
1 polymer ?
#
loop_
_entity_poly.entity_id
_entity_poly.type
_entity_poly.pdbx_seq_one_letter_code
_entity_poly.pdbx_strand_id
1 'polypeptide(L)'
;MKTKIKNPILTGFNPDPCILRVGDDYYLAVSTFEYYPGVQIYTSKDLVNWKVVARPITSDKADLTAMPQGGGVWAPCLSHDGNKFYLVYSRVTIWSSGPFKDVDNFIITADRVDGKWSKPVYINSHGFDASLFHDDDGKKYYMCMEWDPRHSPDSKRFTGILLWEMDQETFALKGEPKKIFCGTDRGSVEGPHIYKRNGWYYLFTAEGGTNVEHAETVARSRNIFGPYEVHPYKHIITSYQTNNPLQKAGHASIVDDGKGNWYLAHLCGRKLMNGNCVLGRETSLQNIEFRDDDWCYLKDGGTQPYSYYEVEGKVNHYTFRKKKLQFTRNNMKNMFQSLRTPLGKRARIIDKDTIELVGAEGICSLHCQTLLAYRQQHIDFRASVKLDFHPENFNHTAGLIYRYNEENQYLLFMTHDENKGNVLRIQSIVKGEHKWWDEIVTVKDSVYLAIDVKCEKGQFYYSEDGSDYVLIGKPFDTSVLSDESACPMGFTGAFIGLYAGDGNFRKKTAKFSFFEYENKEGKR
;
A
#
# COMPACT_ATOMS: atom_id res chain seq x y z
N MET A 1 -15.58 -8.22 28.76
CA MET A 1 -14.48 -9.13 28.34
C MET A 1 -13.84 -8.52 27.11
N LYS A 2 -12.49 -8.44 27.06
CA LYS A 2 -11.78 -7.88 25.92
C LYS A 2 -10.95 -8.95 25.23
N THR A 3 -10.79 -8.83 23.93
CA THR A 3 -9.91 -9.68 23.12
C THR A 3 -8.67 -8.88 22.71
N LYS A 4 -7.50 -9.44 22.99
CA LYS A 4 -6.20 -8.86 22.64
C LYS A 4 -5.77 -9.34 21.25
N ILE A 5 -5.52 -8.40 20.35
CA ILE A 5 -5.22 -8.66 18.93
C ILE A 5 -3.80 -8.18 18.62
N LYS A 6 -3.06 -9.01 17.88
CA LYS A 6 -1.68 -8.70 17.48
C LYS A 6 -1.64 -7.73 16.30
N ASN A 7 -0.76 -6.74 16.38
CA ASN A 7 -0.40 -5.82 15.29
C ASN A 7 0.71 -6.42 14.40
N PRO A 8 0.79 -6.04 13.10
CA PRO A 8 -0.15 -5.20 12.33
C PRO A 8 -1.48 -5.91 12.05
N ILE A 9 -2.58 -5.13 11.89
CA ILE A 9 -3.90 -5.64 11.50
C ILE A 9 -4.00 -5.93 10.00
N LEU A 10 -3.27 -5.16 9.18
CA LEU A 10 -3.12 -5.38 7.74
C LEU A 10 -1.64 -5.57 7.45
N THR A 11 -1.25 -6.81 7.19
CA THR A 11 0.12 -7.19 6.87
C THR A 11 0.46 -6.95 5.40
N GLY A 12 1.75 -6.68 5.13
CA GLY A 12 2.21 -6.31 3.79
C GLY A 12 1.85 -4.87 3.43
N PHE A 13 2.04 -4.50 2.19
CA PHE A 13 1.88 -3.15 1.66
C PHE A 13 0.48 -2.57 1.88
N ASN A 14 0.27 -1.87 2.99
CA ASN A 14 -0.97 -1.17 3.36
C ASN A 14 -0.65 0.13 4.11
N PRO A 15 -0.08 1.15 3.43
CA PRO A 15 0.35 2.39 4.04
C PRO A 15 -0.76 3.43 4.14
N ASP A 16 -0.48 4.51 4.90
CA ASP A 16 -1.26 5.73 4.95
C ASP A 16 -2.75 5.48 5.27
N PRO A 17 -3.05 4.82 6.41
CA PRO A 17 -4.41 4.36 6.70
C PRO A 17 -5.33 5.53 7.05
N CYS A 18 -6.47 5.61 6.37
CA CYS A 18 -7.60 6.46 6.75
C CYS A 18 -8.76 5.58 7.20
N ILE A 19 -9.02 5.56 8.52
CA ILE A 19 -10.09 4.74 9.12
C ILE A 19 -11.36 5.56 9.36
N LEU A 20 -12.52 4.95 9.10
CA LEU A 20 -13.84 5.55 9.20
C LEU A 20 -14.85 4.55 9.75
N ARG A 21 -15.82 5.00 10.56
CA ARG A 21 -16.99 4.23 10.97
C ARG A 21 -18.26 4.83 10.37
N VAL A 22 -19.10 3.99 9.77
CA VAL A 22 -20.45 4.37 9.31
C VAL A 22 -21.44 3.32 9.82
N GLY A 23 -22.28 3.73 10.74
CA GLY A 23 -23.14 2.80 11.47
C GLY A 23 -22.32 1.77 12.25
N ASP A 24 -22.53 0.49 11.98
CA ASP A 24 -21.83 -0.64 12.60
C ASP A 24 -20.63 -1.13 11.78
N ASP A 25 -20.35 -0.49 10.65
CA ASP A 25 -19.25 -0.87 9.74
C ASP A 25 -18.05 0.05 9.91
N TYR A 26 -16.88 -0.56 9.96
CA TYR A 26 -15.60 0.15 9.84
C TYR A 26 -15.05 0.01 8.43
N TYR A 27 -14.47 1.09 7.93
CA TYR A 27 -13.81 1.16 6.64
C TYR A 27 -12.40 1.68 6.84
N LEU A 28 -11.46 1.18 6.05
CA LEU A 28 -10.06 1.60 6.10
C LEU A 28 -9.53 1.70 4.66
N ALA A 29 -9.18 2.90 4.24
CA ALA A 29 -8.59 3.17 2.94
C ALA A 29 -7.06 3.27 3.06
N VAL A 30 -6.32 2.73 2.07
CA VAL A 30 -4.86 2.78 2.02
C VAL A 30 -4.37 3.17 0.64
N SER A 31 -3.16 3.74 0.56
CA SER A 31 -2.48 4.09 -0.69
C SER A 31 -2.15 2.84 -1.52
N THR A 32 -2.02 3.04 -2.82
CA THR A 32 -1.62 1.96 -3.75
C THR A 32 -0.51 2.35 -4.69
N PHE A 33 -0.12 3.63 -4.72
CA PHE A 33 0.92 4.16 -5.58
C PHE A 33 0.68 3.78 -7.05
N GLU A 34 1.66 3.20 -7.74
CA GLU A 34 1.56 2.76 -9.13
C GLU A 34 0.76 1.46 -9.33
N TYR A 35 0.31 0.80 -8.27
CA TYR A 35 -0.48 -0.43 -8.38
C TYR A 35 -1.96 -0.16 -8.67
N TYR A 36 -2.48 -0.85 -9.68
CA TYR A 36 -3.83 -0.71 -10.21
C TYR A 36 -4.74 -1.88 -9.79
N PRO A 37 -6.04 -1.66 -9.48
CA PRO A 37 -6.72 -0.37 -9.31
C PRO A 37 -6.25 0.38 -8.07
N GLY A 38 -6.34 1.73 -8.12
CA GLY A 38 -5.90 2.60 -7.04
C GLY A 38 -6.87 2.68 -5.87
N VAL A 39 -6.34 3.02 -4.72
CA VAL A 39 -6.94 3.00 -3.38
C VAL A 39 -7.54 1.64 -3.04
N GLN A 40 -7.07 1.01 -1.99
CA GLN A 40 -7.70 -0.20 -1.46
C GLN A 40 -8.51 0.14 -0.23
N ILE A 41 -9.81 -0.16 -0.26
CA ILE A 41 -10.72 0.04 0.87
C ILE A 41 -11.06 -1.31 1.46
N TYR A 42 -10.82 -1.44 2.75
CA TYR A 42 -11.22 -2.58 3.57
C TYR A 42 -12.49 -2.27 4.34
N THR A 43 -13.21 -3.31 4.74
CA THR A 43 -14.31 -3.21 5.72
C THR A 43 -14.15 -4.25 6.81
N SER A 44 -14.62 -3.91 8.02
CA SER A 44 -14.68 -4.78 9.18
C SER A 44 -15.94 -4.46 10.01
N LYS A 45 -16.44 -5.46 10.76
CA LYS A 45 -17.50 -5.29 11.77
C LYS A 45 -16.94 -5.25 13.20
N ASP A 46 -15.66 -5.58 13.36
CA ASP A 46 -15.08 -5.88 14.67
C ASP A 46 -13.68 -5.29 14.89
N LEU A 47 -13.19 -4.48 13.92
CA LEU A 47 -11.83 -3.91 13.90
C LEU A 47 -10.69 -4.96 13.81
N VAL A 48 -11.03 -6.24 13.71
CA VAL A 48 -10.08 -7.36 13.71
C VAL A 48 -10.02 -8.07 12.37
N ASN A 49 -11.19 -8.42 11.82
CA ASN A 49 -11.31 -9.18 10.59
C ASN A 49 -11.62 -8.25 9.42
N TRP A 50 -10.61 -7.96 8.62
CA TRP A 50 -10.69 -7.01 7.51
C TRP A 50 -10.78 -7.74 6.17
N LYS A 51 -11.63 -7.27 5.28
CA LYS A 51 -11.74 -7.75 3.89
C LYS A 51 -11.80 -6.57 2.93
N VAL A 52 -11.17 -6.70 1.77
CA VAL A 52 -11.27 -5.70 0.71
C VAL A 52 -12.71 -5.63 0.20
N VAL A 53 -13.27 -4.43 0.17
CA VAL A 53 -14.64 -4.16 -0.29
C VAL A 53 -14.66 -3.36 -1.59
N ALA A 54 -13.68 -2.46 -1.81
CA ALA A 54 -13.60 -1.65 -3.02
C ALA A 54 -12.16 -1.28 -3.39
N ARG A 55 -11.96 -1.01 -4.68
CA ARG A 55 -10.80 -0.33 -5.26
C ARG A 55 -11.33 0.66 -6.30
N PRO A 56 -11.70 1.88 -5.87
CA PRO A 56 -12.50 2.79 -6.68
C PRO A 56 -11.74 3.50 -7.79
N ILE A 57 -10.41 3.65 -7.68
CA ILE A 57 -9.64 4.42 -8.65
C ILE A 57 -9.25 3.52 -9.82
N THR A 58 -10.11 3.53 -10.83
CA THR A 58 -9.95 2.84 -12.10
C THR A 58 -9.39 3.80 -13.18
N SER A 59 -9.02 3.29 -14.36
CA SER A 59 -8.36 4.08 -15.41
C SER A 59 -9.18 5.26 -15.93
N ASP A 60 -10.48 5.29 -15.69
CA ASP A 60 -11.36 6.44 -15.95
C ASP A 60 -11.28 7.52 -14.85
N LYS A 61 -10.57 7.26 -13.75
CA LYS A 61 -10.40 8.20 -12.62
C LYS A 61 -8.95 8.62 -12.40
N ALA A 62 -7.99 7.76 -12.74
CA ALA A 62 -6.57 8.11 -12.76
C ALA A 62 -5.85 7.32 -13.83
N ASP A 63 -5.16 8.04 -14.72
CA ASP A 63 -4.18 7.44 -15.62
C ASP A 63 -2.87 7.27 -14.85
N LEU A 64 -2.43 6.01 -14.71
CA LEU A 64 -1.17 5.66 -14.07
C LEU A 64 -0.12 5.18 -15.09
N THR A 65 -0.40 5.30 -16.39
CA THR A 65 0.56 4.94 -17.46
C THR A 65 1.84 5.75 -17.32
N ALA A 66 2.98 5.09 -17.48
CA ALA A 66 4.33 5.66 -17.34
C ALA A 66 4.62 6.26 -15.94
N MET A 67 3.82 5.95 -14.95
CA MET A 67 4.05 6.42 -13.58
C MET A 67 5.40 5.89 -13.07
N PRO A 68 6.28 6.75 -12.52
CA PRO A 68 7.53 6.28 -11.92
C PRO A 68 7.26 5.42 -10.70
N GLN A 69 8.26 4.64 -10.28
CA GLN A 69 8.17 3.94 -8.99
C GLN A 69 7.86 4.91 -7.85
N GLY A 70 6.98 4.53 -6.95
CA GLY A 70 6.57 5.39 -5.84
C GLY A 70 5.71 6.59 -6.23
N GLY A 71 5.42 6.81 -7.52
CA GLY A 71 4.38 7.73 -7.98
C GLY A 71 3.00 7.07 -7.94
N GLY A 72 1.98 7.76 -8.45
CA GLY A 72 0.61 7.23 -8.55
C GLY A 72 -0.32 7.74 -7.47
N VAL A 73 -1.10 6.87 -6.83
CA VAL A 73 -2.17 7.27 -5.90
C VAL A 73 -1.67 7.23 -4.46
N TRP A 74 -1.49 8.43 -3.87
CA TRP A 74 -1.01 8.64 -2.51
C TRP A 74 -2.16 8.92 -1.54
N ALA A 75 -1.91 8.71 -0.26
CA ALA A 75 -2.69 8.99 0.94
C ALA A 75 -4.18 9.33 0.69
N PRO A 76 -5.07 8.34 0.60
CA PRO A 76 -6.48 8.60 0.42
C PRO A 76 -7.14 9.02 1.73
N CYS A 77 -8.01 10.02 1.67
CA CYS A 77 -8.93 10.34 2.75
C CYS A 77 -10.34 9.85 2.41
N LEU A 78 -10.82 8.86 3.14
CA LEU A 78 -12.20 8.37 3.06
C LEU A 78 -13.03 9.01 4.17
N SER A 79 -14.12 9.69 3.82
CA SER A 79 -15.02 10.33 4.76
C SER A 79 -16.50 10.09 4.40
N HIS A 80 -17.42 10.41 5.33
CA HIS A 80 -18.86 10.25 5.15
C HIS A 80 -19.61 11.37 5.87
N ASP A 81 -20.58 12.00 5.21
CA ASP A 81 -21.32 13.13 5.76
C ASP A 81 -22.72 12.76 6.31
N GLY A 82 -22.96 11.47 6.53
CA GLY A 82 -24.27 10.94 6.90
C GLY A 82 -25.08 10.43 5.70
N ASN A 83 -24.79 10.90 4.49
CA ASN A 83 -25.53 10.55 3.26
C ASN A 83 -24.65 9.84 2.22
N LYS A 84 -23.42 10.30 2.02
CA LYS A 84 -22.51 9.82 0.96
C LYS A 84 -21.12 9.57 1.48
N PHE A 85 -20.42 8.65 0.82
CA PHE A 85 -18.98 8.50 0.93
C PHE A 85 -18.28 9.50 0.01
N TYR A 86 -17.20 10.07 0.51
CA TYR A 86 -16.27 10.94 -0.19
C TYR A 86 -14.89 10.31 -0.14
N LEU A 87 -14.19 10.29 -1.26
CA LEU A 87 -12.81 9.85 -1.33
C LEU A 87 -11.98 10.95 -1.99
N VAL A 88 -11.12 11.58 -1.19
CA VAL A 88 -10.09 12.50 -1.68
C VAL A 88 -8.81 11.71 -1.87
N TYR A 89 -8.07 11.96 -2.95
CA TYR A 89 -6.80 11.29 -3.24
C TYR A 89 -5.88 12.20 -4.05
N SER A 90 -4.57 12.00 -3.86
CA SER A 90 -3.53 12.68 -4.62
C SER A 90 -3.00 11.76 -5.71
N ARG A 91 -2.98 12.21 -6.99
CA ARG A 91 -2.25 11.57 -8.07
C ARG A 91 -0.90 12.25 -8.23
N VAL A 92 0.18 11.57 -7.90
CA VAL A 92 1.54 12.11 -7.93
C VAL A 92 2.28 11.55 -9.12
N THR A 93 2.62 12.40 -10.08
CA THR A 93 3.27 12.01 -11.35
C THR A 93 4.77 12.24 -11.34
N ILE A 94 5.25 13.28 -10.63
CA ILE A 94 6.67 13.55 -10.40
C ILE A 94 6.89 13.79 -8.90
N TRP A 95 7.84 13.10 -8.30
CA TRP A 95 8.13 13.27 -6.88
C TRP A 95 9.61 13.27 -6.51
N SER A 96 10.48 12.66 -7.34
CA SER A 96 11.91 12.47 -7.05
C SER A 96 12.83 13.13 -8.08
N SER A 97 12.32 13.50 -9.25
CA SER A 97 13.10 14.08 -10.35
C SER A 97 13.19 15.59 -10.22
N GLY A 98 14.06 16.07 -9.32
CA GLY A 98 14.23 17.50 -9.09
C GLY A 98 13.40 18.06 -7.92
N PRO A 99 13.30 19.40 -7.78
CA PRO A 99 12.69 20.04 -6.62
C PRO A 99 11.16 20.06 -6.67
N PHE A 100 10.57 19.99 -7.87
CA PHE A 100 9.12 20.05 -8.05
C PHE A 100 8.47 18.70 -7.77
N LYS A 101 7.23 18.75 -7.29
CA LYS A 101 6.32 17.60 -7.24
C LYS A 101 5.09 17.94 -8.08
N ASP A 102 4.80 17.13 -9.08
CA ASP A 102 3.58 17.28 -9.86
C ASP A 102 2.50 16.41 -9.24
N VAL A 103 1.58 17.06 -8.58
CA VAL A 103 0.49 16.46 -7.81
C VAL A 103 -0.83 17.04 -8.27
N ASP A 104 -1.82 16.20 -8.50
CA ASP A 104 -3.20 16.59 -8.67
C ASP A 104 -4.07 15.95 -7.59
N ASN A 105 -4.85 16.77 -6.90
CA ASN A 105 -5.81 16.32 -5.90
C ASN A 105 -7.21 16.23 -6.50
N PHE A 106 -7.87 15.11 -6.26
CA PHE A 106 -9.20 14.82 -6.77
C PHE A 106 -10.15 14.38 -5.67
N ILE A 107 -11.45 14.58 -5.91
CA ILE A 107 -12.53 14.03 -5.08
C ILE A 107 -13.50 13.21 -5.94
N ILE A 108 -13.94 12.08 -5.42
CA ILE A 108 -15.04 11.27 -5.95
C ILE A 108 -16.01 10.92 -4.83
N THR A 109 -17.28 10.68 -5.19
CA THR A 109 -18.34 10.34 -4.24
C THR A 109 -19.08 9.08 -4.62
N ALA A 110 -19.71 8.42 -3.63
CA ALA A 110 -20.58 7.29 -3.84
C ALA A 110 -21.63 7.19 -2.73
N ASP A 111 -22.82 6.67 -3.03
CA ASP A 111 -23.84 6.40 -2.01
C ASP A 111 -23.49 5.17 -1.16
N ARG A 112 -22.69 4.24 -1.72
CA ARG A 112 -22.19 3.03 -1.06
C ARG A 112 -20.72 2.81 -1.41
N VAL A 113 -19.94 2.37 -0.45
CA VAL A 113 -18.50 2.13 -0.62
C VAL A 113 -18.20 1.10 -1.72
N ASP A 114 -19.04 0.07 -1.84
CA ASP A 114 -18.97 -0.99 -2.86
C ASP A 114 -19.75 -0.66 -4.14
N GLY A 115 -20.35 0.52 -4.20
CA GLY A 115 -21.17 1.01 -5.30
C GLY A 115 -20.37 1.65 -6.44
N LYS A 116 -21.10 2.41 -7.27
CA LYS A 116 -20.51 3.19 -8.35
C LYS A 116 -20.01 4.52 -7.81
N TRP A 117 -18.73 4.78 -7.97
CA TRP A 117 -18.11 6.06 -7.66
C TRP A 117 -18.25 7.05 -8.81
N SER A 118 -18.41 8.33 -8.50
CA SER A 118 -18.54 9.41 -9.46
C SER A 118 -17.31 9.54 -10.37
N LYS A 119 -17.40 10.40 -11.40
CA LYS A 119 -16.22 10.92 -12.09
C LYS A 119 -15.40 11.76 -11.11
N PRO A 120 -14.06 11.84 -11.28
CA PRO A 120 -13.22 12.68 -10.46
C PRO A 120 -13.48 14.16 -10.74
N VAL A 121 -13.56 14.93 -9.66
CA VAL A 121 -13.53 16.39 -9.71
C VAL A 121 -12.14 16.82 -9.25
N TYR A 122 -11.43 17.57 -10.08
CA TYR A 122 -10.14 18.16 -9.74
C TYR A 122 -10.33 19.27 -8.70
N ILE A 123 -9.47 19.29 -7.68
CA ILE A 123 -9.52 20.28 -6.60
C ILE A 123 -8.40 21.29 -6.77
N ASN A 124 -7.15 20.86 -6.67
CA ASN A 124 -5.95 21.69 -6.79
C ASN A 124 -4.67 20.85 -6.98
N SER A 125 -3.51 21.55 -7.09
CA SER A 125 -2.16 20.96 -7.20
C SER A 125 -1.18 21.61 -6.20
N HIS A 126 -1.64 22.11 -5.05
CA HIS A 126 -0.78 22.80 -4.07
C HIS A 126 0.19 21.88 -3.32
N GLY A 127 -0.16 20.62 -3.16
CA GLY A 127 0.62 19.62 -2.43
C GLY A 127 -0.14 18.31 -2.35
N PHE A 128 0.25 17.42 -1.48
CA PHE A 128 -0.30 16.05 -1.38
C PHE A 128 -0.90 15.79 0.01
N ASP A 129 -1.30 14.51 0.26
CA ASP A 129 -1.97 14.06 1.47
C ASP A 129 -3.24 14.87 1.76
N ALA A 130 -4.05 14.98 0.73
CA ALA A 130 -5.28 15.77 0.80
C ALA A 130 -6.36 15.07 1.62
N SER A 131 -7.04 15.83 2.50
CA SER A 131 -8.14 15.31 3.31
C SER A 131 -9.35 16.25 3.35
N LEU A 132 -10.48 15.70 3.81
CA LEU A 132 -11.77 16.38 3.88
C LEU A 132 -12.37 16.21 5.26
N PHE A 133 -12.75 17.31 5.88
CA PHE A 133 -13.47 17.35 7.14
C PHE A 133 -14.90 17.87 6.91
N HIS A 134 -15.89 17.21 7.54
CA HIS A 134 -17.29 17.61 7.57
C HIS A 134 -17.61 18.17 8.96
N ASP A 135 -17.93 19.45 9.05
CA ASP A 135 -18.24 20.09 10.33
C ASP A 135 -19.73 19.94 10.67
N ASP A 136 -20.06 20.09 11.95
CA ASP A 136 -21.44 19.97 12.48
C ASP A 136 -22.40 21.05 11.94
N ASP A 137 -21.88 22.18 11.46
CA ASP A 137 -22.64 23.26 10.80
C ASP A 137 -22.96 22.95 9.33
N GLY A 138 -22.56 21.75 8.84
CA GLY A 138 -22.75 21.28 7.49
C GLY A 138 -21.67 21.73 6.51
N LYS A 139 -20.74 22.58 6.90
CA LYS A 139 -19.63 23.00 6.04
C LYS A 139 -18.63 21.87 5.82
N LYS A 140 -17.95 21.95 4.68
CA LYS A 140 -16.85 21.06 4.34
C LYS A 140 -15.54 21.86 4.26
N TYR A 141 -14.49 21.25 4.82
CA TYR A 141 -13.17 21.85 4.81
C TYR A 141 -12.17 20.90 4.17
N TYR A 142 -11.49 21.39 3.16
CA TYR A 142 -10.41 20.69 2.47
C TYR A 142 -9.07 21.14 3.02
N MET A 143 -8.15 20.20 3.17
CA MET A 143 -6.79 20.49 3.60
C MET A 143 -5.78 19.61 2.87
N CYS A 144 -4.56 20.11 2.71
CA CYS A 144 -3.40 19.36 2.24
C CYS A 144 -2.11 19.96 2.81
N MET A 145 -1.02 19.20 2.76
CA MET A 145 0.30 19.78 3.02
C MET A 145 0.70 20.68 1.84
N GLU A 146 1.51 21.69 2.11
CA GLU A 146 2.08 22.58 1.08
C GLU A 146 3.53 22.23 0.78
N TRP A 147 3.83 22.02 -0.50
CA TRP A 147 5.18 21.74 -0.97
C TRP A 147 5.83 23.00 -1.55
N ASP A 148 7.00 23.40 -0.99
CA ASP A 148 7.83 24.48 -1.54
C ASP A 148 8.99 23.90 -2.35
N PRO A 149 9.00 24.05 -3.69
CA PRO A 149 10.07 23.53 -4.53
C PRO A 149 11.37 24.36 -4.46
N ARG A 150 11.34 25.55 -3.86
CA ARG A 150 12.51 26.42 -3.81
C ARG A 150 13.57 25.78 -2.92
N HIS A 151 14.82 25.81 -3.38
CA HIS A 151 15.96 25.35 -2.61
C HIS A 151 16.68 26.55 -2.00
N SER A 152 16.34 26.87 -0.75
CA SER A 152 17.02 27.86 0.07
C SER A 152 17.52 27.16 1.34
N PRO A 153 18.64 27.60 1.95
CA PRO A 153 19.08 27.08 3.25
C PRO A 153 18.01 27.18 4.35
N ASP A 154 17.12 28.16 4.22
CA ASP A 154 16.04 28.42 5.18
C ASP A 154 14.68 27.87 4.74
N SER A 155 14.55 27.31 3.53
CA SER A 155 13.28 26.77 3.03
C SER A 155 13.07 25.35 3.50
N LYS A 156 12.03 25.15 4.30
CA LYS A 156 11.48 23.81 4.56
C LYS A 156 10.57 23.46 3.38
N ARG A 157 10.84 22.36 2.67
CA ARG A 157 10.00 21.89 1.56
C ARG A 157 8.57 21.59 2.00
N PHE A 158 8.39 21.04 3.20
CA PHE A 158 7.11 20.85 3.88
C PHE A 158 6.80 22.11 4.68
N THR A 159 6.06 23.05 4.12
CA THR A 159 5.90 24.38 4.70
C THR A 159 4.76 24.49 5.71
N GLY A 160 3.87 23.50 5.72
CA GLY A 160 2.74 23.45 6.63
C GLY A 160 1.48 22.89 6.01
N ILE A 161 0.41 22.93 6.78
CA ILE A 161 -0.92 22.48 6.40
C ILE A 161 -1.77 23.68 5.98
N LEU A 162 -2.31 23.61 4.77
CA LEU A 162 -3.26 24.57 4.21
C LEU A 162 -4.69 24.09 4.41
N LEU A 163 -5.59 25.01 4.73
CA LEU A 163 -7.02 24.75 4.92
C LEU A 163 -7.88 25.74 4.09
N TRP A 164 -8.91 25.22 3.44
CA TRP A 164 -9.96 25.98 2.74
C TRP A 164 -11.34 25.52 3.19
N GLU A 165 -12.31 26.45 3.19
CA GLU A 165 -13.71 26.06 3.07
C GLU A 165 -13.97 25.56 1.64
N MET A 166 -14.72 24.47 1.50
CA MET A 166 -15.07 23.86 0.22
C MET A 166 -16.56 23.99 -0.05
N ASP A 167 -16.93 24.33 -1.27
CA ASP A 167 -18.32 24.30 -1.70
C ASP A 167 -18.86 22.87 -1.72
N GLN A 168 -20.04 22.67 -1.18
CA GLN A 168 -20.60 21.34 -0.93
C GLN A 168 -21.08 20.62 -2.19
N GLU A 169 -21.45 21.36 -3.23
CA GLU A 169 -22.01 20.83 -4.47
C GLU A 169 -20.97 20.71 -5.58
N THR A 170 -20.18 21.76 -5.74
CA THR A 170 -19.20 21.87 -6.83
C THR A 170 -17.81 21.38 -6.43
N PHE A 171 -17.53 21.27 -5.12
CA PHE A 171 -16.22 20.99 -4.55
C PHE A 171 -15.15 22.05 -4.84
N ALA A 172 -15.57 23.25 -5.27
CA ALA A 172 -14.67 24.36 -5.46
C ALA A 172 -14.16 24.91 -4.12
N LEU A 173 -12.89 25.25 -4.05
CA LEU A 173 -12.29 25.90 -2.88
C LEU A 173 -12.72 27.36 -2.82
N LYS A 174 -13.09 27.86 -1.63
CA LYS A 174 -13.55 29.23 -1.40
C LYS A 174 -12.43 30.11 -0.83
N GLY A 175 -12.10 31.15 -1.56
CA GLY A 175 -11.10 32.14 -1.13
C GLY A 175 -9.66 31.60 -1.11
N GLU A 176 -8.80 32.33 -0.42
CA GLU A 176 -7.39 31.95 -0.24
C GLU A 176 -7.21 30.94 0.89
N PRO A 177 -6.21 30.07 0.82
CA PRO A 177 -5.93 29.13 1.91
C PRO A 177 -5.46 29.83 3.16
N LYS A 178 -5.78 29.25 4.30
CA LYS A 178 -5.11 29.59 5.55
C LYS A 178 -4.13 28.49 5.92
N LYS A 179 -2.87 28.86 6.13
CA LYS A 179 -1.89 27.96 6.74
C LYS A 179 -2.19 27.83 8.23
N ILE A 180 -2.68 26.68 8.66
CA ILE A 180 -3.18 26.47 10.02
C ILE A 180 -2.14 25.85 10.95
N PHE A 181 -1.13 25.15 10.41
CA PHE A 181 -0.10 24.49 11.19
C PHE A 181 1.19 24.32 10.37
N CYS A 182 2.36 24.52 10.99
CA CYS A 182 3.66 24.43 10.34
C CYS A 182 4.50 23.23 10.82
N GLY A 183 3.92 22.35 11.63
CA GLY A 183 4.63 21.23 12.24
C GLY A 183 5.45 21.65 13.49
N THR A 184 6.15 20.67 14.03
CA THR A 184 7.09 20.84 15.14
C THR A 184 8.54 20.90 14.62
N ASP A 185 9.50 20.83 15.54
CA ASP A 185 10.94 20.72 15.24
C ASP A 185 11.31 19.39 14.55
N ARG A 186 10.42 18.39 14.54
CA ARG A 186 10.57 17.14 13.76
C ARG A 186 10.61 17.39 12.26
N GLY A 187 9.80 18.33 11.78
CA GLY A 187 9.72 18.70 10.37
C GLY A 187 8.97 17.69 9.50
N SER A 188 8.90 17.96 8.20
CA SER A 188 8.19 17.14 7.20
C SER A 188 6.73 16.90 7.58
N VAL A 189 6.00 17.98 7.93
CA VAL A 189 4.58 17.90 8.30
C VAL A 189 3.70 17.56 7.10
N GLU A 190 2.92 16.47 7.20
CA GLU A 190 2.07 15.92 6.15
C GLU A 190 0.88 15.16 6.75
N GLY A 191 0.04 14.50 5.94
CA GLY A 191 -1.02 13.59 6.38
C GLY A 191 -2.08 14.23 7.31
N PRO A 192 -2.63 15.43 7.01
CA PRO A 192 -3.51 16.12 7.94
C PRO A 192 -4.89 15.45 8.02
N HIS A 193 -5.41 15.24 9.24
CA HIS A 193 -6.79 14.89 9.51
C HIS A 193 -7.35 15.74 10.64
N ILE A 194 -8.57 16.28 10.49
CA ILE A 194 -9.26 17.02 11.55
C ILE A 194 -10.41 16.16 12.11
N TYR A 195 -10.52 16.18 13.45
CA TYR A 195 -11.63 15.58 14.19
C TYR A 195 -12.18 16.61 15.18
N LYS A 196 -13.50 16.57 15.44
CA LYS A 196 -14.16 17.48 16.38
C LYS A 196 -14.70 16.72 17.59
N ARG A 197 -14.34 17.17 18.80
CA ARG A 197 -14.81 16.60 20.05
C ARG A 197 -14.83 17.66 21.16
N ASN A 198 -15.91 17.75 21.92
CA ASN A 198 -16.06 18.69 23.06
C ASN A 198 -15.76 20.15 22.68
N GLY A 199 -16.11 20.56 21.44
CA GLY A 199 -15.84 21.92 20.95
C GLY A 199 -14.38 22.22 20.61
N TRP A 200 -13.50 21.20 20.59
CA TRP A 200 -12.15 21.26 20.08
C TRP A 200 -12.08 20.66 18.68
N TYR A 201 -11.30 21.28 17.81
CA TYR A 201 -10.81 20.70 16.56
C TYR A 201 -9.42 20.12 16.83
N TYR A 202 -9.27 18.82 16.65
CA TYR A 202 -8.00 18.11 16.78
C TYR A 202 -7.43 17.90 15.39
N LEU A 203 -6.25 18.44 15.15
CA LEU A 203 -5.47 18.24 13.93
C LEU A 203 -4.42 17.16 14.20
N PHE A 204 -4.52 16.05 13.48
CA PHE A 204 -3.54 14.96 13.43
C PHE A 204 -2.67 15.19 12.21
N THR A 205 -1.35 15.07 12.35
CA THR A 205 -0.39 15.22 11.23
C THR A 205 0.77 14.27 11.41
N ALA A 206 1.21 13.66 10.31
CA ALA A 206 2.48 12.96 10.27
C ALA A 206 3.64 13.94 10.24
N GLU A 207 4.76 13.59 10.85
CA GLU A 207 6.02 14.33 10.81
C GLU A 207 7.23 13.38 10.70
N GLY A 208 8.40 13.93 10.33
CA GLY A 208 9.66 13.18 10.20
C GLY A 208 9.81 12.41 8.90
N GLY A 209 8.82 12.51 8.00
CA GLY A 209 8.77 11.74 6.76
C GLY A 209 8.63 10.24 7.00
N THR A 210 8.40 9.46 5.95
CA THR A 210 8.05 8.03 6.03
C THR A 210 9.21 7.08 6.37
N ASN A 211 10.24 7.58 7.06
CA ASN A 211 11.43 6.84 7.51
C ASN A 211 11.36 6.50 9.00
N VAL A 212 12.52 6.16 9.59
CA VAL A 212 12.65 5.83 11.02
C VAL A 212 12.27 6.98 11.95
N GLU A 213 12.37 8.23 11.48
CA GLU A 213 12.01 9.44 12.25
C GLU A 213 10.51 9.71 12.30
N HIS A 214 9.71 8.92 11.62
CA HIS A 214 8.27 9.11 11.50
C HIS A 214 7.56 9.20 12.86
N ALA A 215 6.59 10.08 12.95
CA ALA A 215 5.80 10.32 14.14
C ALA A 215 4.40 10.81 13.78
N GLU A 216 3.46 10.70 14.69
CA GLU A 216 2.15 11.35 14.63
C GLU A 216 2.08 12.47 15.66
N THR A 217 1.86 13.68 15.18
CA THR A 217 1.69 14.89 15.98
C THR A 217 0.22 15.23 16.12
N VAL A 218 -0.19 15.66 17.29
CA VAL A 218 -1.56 16.17 17.52
C VAL A 218 -1.48 17.63 17.97
N ALA A 219 -2.32 18.45 17.36
CA ALA A 219 -2.58 19.81 17.80
C ALA A 219 -4.08 20.07 17.91
N ARG A 220 -4.53 21.04 18.70
CA ARG A 220 -5.95 21.35 18.84
C ARG A 220 -6.23 22.85 18.86
N SER A 221 -7.46 23.22 18.48
CA SER A 221 -7.93 24.60 18.53
C SER A 221 -9.42 24.66 18.80
N ARG A 222 -9.91 25.76 19.37
CA ARG A 222 -11.35 26.07 19.44
C ARG A 222 -11.92 26.63 18.14
N ASN A 223 -11.06 27.02 17.21
CA ASN A 223 -11.43 27.54 15.90
C ASN A 223 -10.73 26.70 14.83
N ILE A 224 -11.47 26.23 13.83
CA ILE A 224 -10.93 25.38 12.77
C ILE A 224 -9.76 26.02 12.01
N PHE A 225 -9.74 27.36 11.94
CA PHE A 225 -8.65 28.13 11.35
C PHE A 225 -7.51 28.45 12.33
N GLY A 226 -7.54 27.88 13.54
CA GLY A 226 -6.52 28.06 14.57
C GLY A 226 -6.63 29.37 15.38
N PRO A 227 -5.64 29.70 16.19
CA PRO A 227 -4.34 29.00 16.29
C PRO A 227 -4.46 27.62 16.94
N TYR A 228 -3.61 26.70 16.50
CA TYR A 228 -3.53 25.35 17.04
C TYR A 228 -2.43 25.24 18.09
N GLU A 229 -2.75 24.76 19.28
CA GLU A 229 -1.78 24.40 20.32
C GLU A 229 -1.33 22.94 20.15
N VAL A 230 -0.02 22.71 20.30
CA VAL A 230 0.56 21.36 20.14
C VAL A 230 0.38 20.55 21.43
N HIS A 231 0.12 19.25 21.28
CA HIS A 231 0.05 18.30 22.37
C HIS A 231 1.30 18.37 23.28
N PRO A 232 1.16 18.23 24.63
CA PRO A 232 2.29 18.31 25.56
C PRO A 232 3.44 17.36 25.25
N TYR A 233 3.16 16.17 24.68
CA TYR A 233 4.18 15.23 24.23
C TYR A 233 4.67 15.50 22.81
N LYS A 234 4.17 16.51 22.11
CA LYS A 234 4.31 16.78 20.68
C LYS A 234 3.77 15.62 19.84
N HIS A 235 4.38 14.46 19.92
CA HIS A 235 4.02 13.24 19.18
C HIS A 235 3.32 12.26 20.09
N ILE A 236 2.13 11.80 19.68
CA ILE A 236 1.38 10.78 20.44
C ILE A 236 1.82 9.36 20.09
N ILE A 237 2.45 9.16 18.90
CA ILE A 237 3.04 7.89 18.53
C ILE A 237 4.30 8.10 17.67
N THR A 238 5.36 7.36 17.98
CA THR A 238 6.61 7.29 17.23
C THR A 238 7.42 6.08 17.70
N SER A 239 8.21 5.51 16.81
CA SER A 239 9.19 4.46 17.14
C SER A 239 10.63 4.97 17.03
N TYR A 240 10.80 6.27 16.81
CA TYR A 240 12.12 6.87 16.60
C TYR A 240 13.05 6.64 17.80
N GLN A 241 14.29 6.25 17.53
CA GLN A 241 15.32 5.93 18.52
C GLN A 241 14.93 4.83 19.52
N THR A 242 14.09 3.89 19.10
CA THR A 242 13.69 2.74 19.91
C THR A 242 13.93 1.42 19.18
N ASN A 243 13.97 0.32 19.94
CA ASN A 243 14.02 -1.04 19.43
C ASN A 243 12.62 -1.66 19.26
N ASN A 244 11.57 -0.82 19.15
CA ASN A 244 10.21 -1.30 18.97
C ASN A 244 10.11 -2.14 17.68
N PRO A 245 9.45 -3.30 17.68
CA PRO A 245 9.30 -4.13 16.48
C PRO A 245 8.44 -3.48 15.38
N LEU A 246 7.59 -2.51 15.75
CA LEU A 246 6.79 -1.70 14.83
C LEU A 246 7.49 -0.36 14.62
N GLN A 247 8.38 -0.31 13.65
CA GLN A 247 9.14 0.89 13.29
C GLN A 247 8.35 1.83 12.37
N LYS A 248 8.85 3.04 12.14
CA LYS A 248 8.24 4.04 11.23
C LYS A 248 6.79 4.42 11.63
N ALA A 249 6.43 4.38 12.91
CA ALA A 249 5.05 4.61 13.36
C ALA A 249 4.62 6.07 13.20
N GLY A 250 3.55 6.32 12.47
CA GLY A 250 2.98 7.67 12.20
C GLY A 250 1.91 7.59 11.11
N HIS A 251 1.54 8.74 10.55
CA HIS A 251 0.51 8.94 9.53
C HIS A 251 -0.80 8.25 9.94
N ALA A 252 -1.41 8.79 10.98
CA ALA A 252 -2.51 8.14 11.65
C ALA A 252 -3.87 8.81 11.42
N SER A 253 -4.91 8.03 11.59
CA SER A 253 -6.31 8.46 11.64
C SER A 253 -7.02 7.78 12.80
N ILE A 254 -8.08 8.38 13.33
CA ILE A 254 -8.77 7.86 14.50
C ILE A 254 -10.23 7.51 14.22
N VAL A 255 -10.77 6.58 15.03
CA VAL A 255 -12.16 6.17 14.97
C VAL A 255 -12.65 5.78 16.36
N ASP A 256 -13.92 6.04 16.66
CA ASP A 256 -14.62 5.52 17.85
C ASP A 256 -15.44 4.27 17.50
N ASP A 257 -15.79 3.47 18.53
CA ASP A 257 -16.66 2.31 18.37
C ASP A 257 -18.14 2.60 18.67
N GLY A 258 -18.51 3.86 18.94
CA GLY A 258 -19.83 4.27 19.35
C GLY A 258 -20.18 3.89 20.80
N LYS A 259 -19.24 3.31 21.55
CA LYS A 259 -19.40 2.84 22.94
C LYS A 259 -18.39 3.52 23.88
N GLY A 260 -17.67 4.52 23.39
CA GLY A 260 -16.70 5.30 24.15
C GLY A 260 -15.26 4.82 24.03
N ASN A 261 -14.96 3.73 23.30
CA ASN A 261 -13.58 3.35 23.01
C ASN A 261 -13.11 4.02 21.72
N TRP A 262 -11.87 4.44 21.72
CA TRP A 262 -11.21 5.08 20.57
C TRP A 262 -10.01 4.29 20.09
N TYR A 263 -9.81 4.30 18.80
CA TYR A 263 -8.72 3.59 18.13
C TYR A 263 -8.00 4.52 17.17
N LEU A 264 -6.68 4.36 17.12
CA LEU A 264 -5.79 5.07 16.19
C LEU A 264 -5.21 4.05 15.22
N ALA A 265 -5.53 4.17 13.94
CA ALA A 265 -4.90 3.44 12.86
C ALA A 265 -3.66 4.22 12.40
N HIS A 266 -2.52 3.55 12.28
CA HIS A 266 -1.27 4.17 11.86
C HIS A 266 -0.46 3.23 10.98
N LEU A 267 0.39 3.77 10.13
CA LEU A 267 1.35 2.95 9.41
C LEU A 267 2.52 2.53 10.34
N CYS A 268 3.13 1.40 9.99
CA CYS A 268 4.36 0.92 10.62
C CYS A 268 5.13 0.01 9.66
N GLY A 269 6.40 -0.27 9.95
CA GLY A 269 7.23 -1.22 9.23
C GLY A 269 7.85 -2.26 10.15
N ARG A 270 7.80 -3.54 9.76
CA ARG A 270 8.52 -4.61 10.45
C ARG A 270 9.87 -4.84 9.79
N LYS A 271 10.95 -4.55 10.52
CA LYS A 271 12.32 -4.67 10.02
C LYS A 271 12.82 -6.11 10.04
N LEU A 272 13.55 -6.49 9.01
CA LEU A 272 14.48 -7.61 9.03
C LEU A 272 15.70 -7.29 9.92
N MET A 273 16.60 -8.26 10.13
CA MET A 273 17.77 -8.07 10.99
C MET A 273 18.72 -6.98 10.45
N ASN A 274 18.80 -6.80 9.14
CA ASN A 274 19.59 -5.76 8.49
C ASN A 274 18.92 -4.37 8.48
N GLY A 275 17.70 -4.25 9.02
CA GLY A 275 16.96 -3.00 9.11
C GLY A 275 15.97 -2.75 7.98
N ASN A 276 15.92 -3.58 6.96
CA ASN A 276 15.08 -3.41 5.78
C ASN A 276 13.62 -3.90 6.01
N CYS A 277 12.65 -3.22 5.42
CA CYS A 277 11.21 -3.53 5.53
C CYS A 277 10.67 -4.05 4.19
N VAL A 278 10.82 -5.35 3.92
CA VAL A 278 10.36 -5.99 2.66
C VAL A 278 8.84 -6.01 2.51
N LEU A 279 8.10 -5.96 3.63
CA LEU A 279 6.65 -5.86 3.62
C LEU A 279 6.16 -4.43 3.33
N GLY A 280 7.09 -3.47 3.24
CA GLY A 280 6.77 -2.06 3.13
C GLY A 280 6.11 -1.52 4.40
N ARG A 281 5.21 -0.56 4.23
CA ARG A 281 4.45 0.03 5.33
C ARG A 281 3.14 -0.73 5.51
N GLU A 282 2.93 -1.26 6.70
CA GLU A 282 1.78 -2.04 7.15
C GLU A 282 0.85 -1.17 8.00
N THR A 283 -0.40 -1.57 8.24
CA THR A 283 -1.31 -0.84 9.12
C THR A 283 -1.47 -1.53 10.46
N SER A 284 -1.32 -0.76 11.55
CA SER A 284 -1.55 -1.17 12.94
C SER A 284 -2.67 -0.35 13.59
N LEU A 285 -3.29 -0.91 14.65
CA LEU A 285 -4.23 -0.20 15.50
C LEU A 285 -3.69 -0.05 16.93
N GLN A 286 -4.00 1.09 17.56
CA GLN A 286 -3.73 1.34 18.97
C GLN A 286 -5.03 1.74 19.67
N ASN A 287 -5.17 1.34 20.94
CA ASN A 287 -6.20 1.92 21.79
C ASN A 287 -5.74 3.31 22.26
N ILE A 288 -6.60 4.29 22.11
CA ILE A 288 -6.36 5.66 22.59
C ILE A 288 -7.48 6.09 23.53
N GLU A 289 -7.20 7.10 24.33
CA GLU A 289 -8.15 7.72 25.24
C GLU A 289 -8.00 9.23 25.27
N PHE A 290 -9.13 9.94 25.42
CA PHE A 290 -9.12 11.36 25.74
C PHE A 290 -9.21 11.50 27.26
N ARG A 291 -8.27 12.21 27.89
CA ARG A 291 -8.21 12.42 29.34
C ARG A 291 -8.93 13.69 29.77
N ASP A 292 -8.94 13.96 31.07
CA ASP A 292 -9.63 15.12 31.67
C ASP A 292 -9.11 16.47 31.18
N ASP A 293 -7.90 16.49 30.63
CA ASP A 293 -7.29 17.65 29.98
C ASP A 293 -7.74 17.87 28.53
N ASP A 294 -8.70 17.05 28.06
CA ASP A 294 -9.16 16.99 26.67
C ASP A 294 -8.06 16.66 25.64
N TRP A 295 -6.90 16.09 26.03
CA TRP A 295 -5.91 15.58 25.11
C TRP A 295 -6.03 14.09 24.85
N CYS A 296 -5.62 13.68 23.64
CA CYS A 296 -5.61 12.28 23.20
C CYS A 296 -4.26 11.62 23.55
N TYR A 297 -4.29 10.44 24.16
CA TYR A 297 -3.12 9.65 24.54
C TYR A 297 -3.26 8.20 24.10
N LEU A 298 -2.14 7.49 23.95
CA LEU A 298 -2.17 6.02 23.95
C LEU A 298 -2.69 5.55 25.30
N LYS A 299 -3.63 4.62 25.30
CA LYS A 299 -4.36 4.20 26.51
C LYS A 299 -3.45 3.68 27.63
N ASP A 300 -2.42 2.92 27.28
CA ASP A 300 -1.49 2.35 28.24
C ASP A 300 -0.29 3.27 28.52
N GLY A 301 -0.32 4.51 28.00
CA GLY A 301 0.69 5.56 28.20
C GLY A 301 1.87 5.51 27.22
N GLY A 302 2.80 6.45 27.37
CA GLY A 302 3.95 6.58 26.48
C GLY A 302 3.58 7.03 25.07
N THR A 303 4.55 6.87 24.15
CA THR A 303 4.42 7.27 22.74
C THR A 303 4.85 6.16 21.75
N GLN A 304 5.24 4.99 22.24
CA GLN A 304 5.64 3.89 21.38
C GLN A 304 4.43 3.02 21.00
N PRO A 305 4.35 2.53 19.74
CA PRO A 305 3.27 1.63 19.34
C PRO A 305 3.34 0.31 20.12
N TYR A 306 2.19 -0.17 20.54
CA TYR A 306 2.06 -1.48 21.15
C TYR A 306 1.91 -2.58 20.08
N SER A 307 2.55 -3.72 20.33
CA SER A 307 2.43 -4.92 19.49
C SER A 307 1.04 -5.56 19.53
N TYR A 308 0.17 -5.06 20.40
CA TYR A 308 -1.21 -5.54 20.58
C TYR A 308 -2.13 -4.35 20.86
N TYR A 309 -3.39 -4.52 20.48
CA TYR A 309 -4.51 -3.66 20.89
C TYR A 309 -5.67 -4.51 21.39
N GLU A 310 -6.67 -3.90 22.00
CA GLU A 310 -7.81 -4.59 22.60
C GLU A 310 -9.11 -4.15 21.96
N VAL A 311 -10.00 -5.10 21.71
CA VAL A 311 -11.38 -4.86 21.26
C VAL A 311 -12.38 -5.42 22.28
N GLU A 312 -13.55 -4.82 22.37
CA GLU A 312 -14.63 -5.29 23.24
C GLU A 312 -15.21 -6.63 22.72
N GLY A 313 -15.55 -7.51 23.67
CA GLY A 313 -16.17 -8.81 23.38
C GLY A 313 -15.15 -9.90 23.04
N LYS A 314 -15.68 -11.09 22.76
CA LYS A 314 -14.92 -12.24 22.27
C LYS A 314 -14.92 -12.20 20.73
N VAL A 315 -13.76 -11.95 20.13
CA VAL A 315 -13.58 -11.92 18.67
C VAL A 315 -12.59 -13.02 18.26
N ASN A 316 -12.96 -13.79 17.25
CA ASN A 316 -12.04 -14.77 16.64
C ASN A 316 -11.25 -14.07 15.54
N HIS A 317 -9.94 -14.12 15.62
CA HIS A 317 -9.07 -13.59 14.55
C HIS A 317 -8.77 -14.69 13.53
N TYR A 318 -9.19 -14.48 12.28
CA TYR A 318 -9.00 -15.42 11.19
C TYR A 318 -7.66 -15.20 10.50
N THR A 319 -6.71 -16.11 10.73
CA THR A 319 -5.44 -16.17 10.00
C THR A 319 -5.41 -17.38 9.10
N PHE A 320 -4.71 -17.31 7.98
CA PHE A 320 -4.53 -18.48 7.12
C PHE A 320 -3.07 -18.96 7.19
N ARG A 321 -2.87 -20.27 7.14
CA ARG A 321 -1.55 -20.89 7.03
C ARG A 321 -1.17 -21.13 5.57
N LYS A 322 -2.10 -21.70 4.79
CA LYS A 322 -1.94 -21.94 3.36
C LYS A 322 -3.21 -21.50 2.63
N LYS A 323 -3.03 -20.79 1.54
CA LYS A 323 -4.14 -20.27 0.75
C LYS A 323 -3.91 -20.58 -0.72
N LYS A 324 -4.90 -21.23 -1.34
CA LYS A 324 -5.00 -21.32 -2.78
C LYS A 324 -5.58 -20.01 -3.32
N LEU A 325 -4.81 -19.34 -4.18
CA LEU A 325 -5.19 -18.06 -4.77
C LEU A 325 -6.03 -18.31 -6.02
N GLN A 326 -7.34 -18.43 -5.83
CA GLN A 326 -8.27 -18.71 -6.92
C GLN A 326 -8.52 -17.49 -7.80
N PHE A 327 -8.65 -17.71 -9.12
CA PHE A 327 -8.86 -16.68 -10.14
C PHE A 327 -10.35 -16.44 -10.41
N THR A 328 -11.13 -16.17 -9.37
CA THR A 328 -12.53 -15.74 -9.54
C THR A 328 -12.59 -14.25 -9.84
N ARG A 329 -13.70 -13.77 -10.44
CA ARG A 329 -13.92 -12.33 -10.69
C ARG A 329 -13.75 -11.50 -9.41
N ASN A 330 -14.24 -12.02 -8.27
CA ASN A 330 -14.13 -11.36 -6.99
C ASN A 330 -12.67 -11.28 -6.51
N ASN A 331 -11.91 -12.37 -6.63
CA ASN A 331 -10.51 -12.40 -6.22
C ASN A 331 -9.63 -11.53 -7.14
N MET A 332 -9.88 -11.53 -8.45
CA MET A 332 -9.20 -10.63 -9.39
C MET A 332 -9.40 -9.16 -9.00
N LYS A 333 -10.60 -8.81 -8.54
CA LYS A 333 -10.91 -7.45 -8.08
C LYS A 333 -10.29 -7.13 -6.71
N ASN A 334 -10.26 -8.09 -5.77
CA ASN A 334 -10.00 -7.81 -4.35
C ASN A 334 -8.64 -8.29 -3.83
N MET A 335 -8.00 -9.26 -4.50
CA MET A 335 -6.74 -9.85 -4.03
C MET A 335 -5.54 -9.51 -4.91
N PHE A 336 -5.76 -9.45 -6.23
CA PHE A 336 -4.68 -9.21 -7.19
C PHE A 336 -4.63 -7.74 -7.62
N GLN A 337 -3.45 -7.33 -8.05
CA GLN A 337 -3.22 -6.01 -8.66
C GLN A 337 -2.39 -6.17 -9.92
N SER A 338 -2.49 -5.19 -10.81
CA SER A 338 -1.56 -5.01 -11.93
C SER A 338 -0.73 -3.75 -11.71
N LEU A 339 0.26 -3.51 -12.54
CA LEU A 339 1.03 -2.27 -12.53
C LEU A 339 0.44 -1.28 -13.53
N ARG A 340 0.20 -0.06 -13.06
CA ARG A 340 -0.11 1.14 -13.84
C ARG A 340 -1.38 1.03 -14.70
N THR A 341 -1.55 -0.07 -15.41
CA THR A 341 -2.66 -0.26 -16.34
C THR A 341 -3.48 -1.51 -16.00
N PRO A 342 -4.80 -1.50 -16.27
CA PRO A 342 -5.61 -2.71 -16.12
C PRO A 342 -5.09 -3.81 -17.06
N LEU A 343 -5.15 -5.06 -16.61
CA LEU A 343 -4.83 -6.20 -17.46
C LEU A 343 -5.80 -6.31 -18.65
N GLY A 344 -7.08 -6.01 -18.44
CA GLY A 344 -8.08 -6.05 -19.51
C GLY A 344 -8.07 -7.38 -20.28
N LYS A 345 -7.92 -7.31 -21.61
CA LYS A 345 -7.85 -8.49 -22.48
C LYS A 345 -6.57 -9.33 -22.31
N ARG A 346 -5.57 -8.84 -21.57
CA ARG A 346 -4.32 -9.56 -21.29
C ARG A 346 -4.45 -10.62 -20.21
N ALA A 347 -5.60 -10.70 -19.52
CA ALA A 347 -5.89 -11.73 -18.53
C ALA A 347 -7.28 -12.32 -18.78
N ARG A 348 -7.35 -13.65 -18.92
CA ARG A 348 -8.59 -14.39 -19.12
C ARG A 348 -8.71 -15.50 -18.07
N ILE A 349 -9.73 -15.42 -17.24
CA ILE A 349 -10.08 -16.51 -16.32
C ILE A 349 -10.59 -17.69 -17.14
N ILE A 350 -9.92 -18.83 -17.07
CA ILE A 350 -10.34 -20.09 -17.70
C ILE A 350 -11.30 -20.80 -16.76
N ASP A 351 -10.89 -20.98 -15.51
CA ASP A 351 -11.70 -21.48 -14.40
C ASP A 351 -11.22 -20.88 -13.08
N LYS A 352 -11.78 -21.33 -11.96
CA LYS A 352 -11.40 -20.81 -10.63
C LYS A 352 -9.93 -21.04 -10.25
N ASP A 353 -9.29 -22.03 -10.82
CA ASP A 353 -7.93 -22.44 -10.50
C ASP A 353 -6.92 -22.10 -11.62
N THR A 354 -7.40 -21.62 -12.78
CA THR A 354 -6.59 -21.38 -13.98
C THR A 354 -6.86 -20.01 -14.59
N ILE A 355 -5.78 -19.26 -14.84
CA ILE A 355 -5.79 -18.00 -15.59
C ILE A 355 -4.85 -18.08 -16.77
N GLU A 356 -5.26 -17.49 -17.89
CA GLU A 356 -4.42 -17.28 -19.07
C GLU A 356 -3.97 -15.82 -19.12
N LEU A 357 -2.67 -15.59 -19.26
CA LEU A 357 -2.07 -14.28 -19.42
C LEU A 357 -1.49 -14.15 -20.83
N VAL A 358 -1.74 -13.02 -21.48
CA VAL A 358 -1.16 -12.68 -22.79
C VAL A 358 0.11 -11.87 -22.55
N GLY A 359 1.24 -12.29 -23.09
CA GLY A 359 2.51 -11.61 -23.00
C GLY A 359 2.46 -10.19 -23.57
N ALA A 360 3.09 -9.26 -22.85
CA ALA A 360 3.22 -7.87 -23.25
C ALA A 360 4.67 -7.41 -23.14
N GLU A 361 4.91 -6.18 -22.71
CA GLU A 361 6.23 -5.57 -22.60
C GLU A 361 7.09 -6.22 -21.50
N GLY A 362 8.39 -5.95 -21.57
CA GLY A 362 9.38 -6.48 -20.63
C GLY A 362 9.19 -6.00 -19.19
N ILE A 363 9.83 -6.69 -18.24
CA ILE A 363 9.65 -6.48 -16.79
C ILE A 363 10.06 -5.11 -16.26
N CYS A 364 10.74 -4.29 -17.07
CA CYS A 364 11.14 -2.92 -16.72
C CYS A 364 10.27 -1.86 -17.38
N SER A 365 9.25 -2.24 -18.16
CA SER A 365 8.37 -1.27 -18.81
C SER A 365 7.50 -0.54 -17.80
N LEU A 366 7.37 0.77 -17.99
CA LEU A 366 6.45 1.62 -17.24
C LEU A 366 5.06 1.75 -17.90
N HIS A 367 4.85 1.11 -19.06
CA HIS A 367 3.63 1.26 -19.84
C HIS A 367 2.70 0.06 -19.76
N CYS A 368 3.08 -1.05 -20.39
CA CYS A 368 2.15 -2.16 -20.60
C CYS A 368 2.77 -3.51 -20.25
N GLN A 369 2.93 -3.78 -18.98
CA GLN A 369 3.34 -5.10 -18.48
C GLN A 369 2.15 -6.03 -18.28
N THR A 370 2.34 -7.33 -18.51
CA THR A 370 1.41 -8.35 -18.03
C THR A 370 1.95 -8.93 -16.74
N LEU A 371 1.54 -8.33 -15.64
CA LEU A 371 1.87 -8.73 -14.27
C LEU A 371 0.58 -8.87 -13.46
N LEU A 372 0.32 -10.05 -12.93
CA LEU A 372 -0.72 -10.31 -11.93
C LEU A 372 -0.06 -10.46 -10.57
N ALA A 373 -0.09 -9.41 -9.75
CA ALA A 373 0.65 -9.28 -8.51
C ALA A 373 -0.21 -9.59 -7.28
N TYR A 374 0.35 -10.31 -6.32
CA TYR A 374 -0.19 -10.59 -5.00
C TYR A 374 0.77 -10.03 -3.94
N ARG A 375 0.24 -9.25 -2.99
CA ARG A 375 1.05 -8.61 -1.94
C ARG A 375 1.70 -9.66 -1.05
N GLN A 376 3.00 -9.55 -0.80
CA GLN A 376 3.65 -10.32 0.26
C GLN A 376 3.05 -9.90 1.62
N GLN A 377 2.67 -10.87 2.44
CA GLN A 377 2.01 -10.63 3.74
C GLN A 377 2.81 -11.15 4.93
N HIS A 378 3.83 -11.96 4.69
CA HIS A 378 4.63 -12.63 5.71
C HIS A 378 6.11 -12.53 5.37
N ILE A 379 6.96 -12.40 6.38
CA ILE A 379 8.42 -12.39 6.20
C ILE A 379 8.88 -13.76 5.68
N ASP A 380 8.37 -14.84 6.29
CA ASP A 380 8.66 -16.20 5.86
C ASP A 380 7.45 -16.75 5.10
N PHE A 381 7.63 -17.09 3.84
CA PHE A 381 6.56 -17.66 3.02
C PHE A 381 7.07 -18.60 1.93
N ARG A 382 6.16 -19.43 1.39
CA ARG A 382 6.32 -20.14 0.12
C ARG A 382 5.23 -19.73 -0.84
N ALA A 383 5.58 -19.52 -2.09
CA ALA A 383 4.62 -19.40 -3.17
C ALA A 383 4.93 -20.41 -4.27
N SER A 384 3.90 -20.99 -4.87
CA SER A 384 4.04 -21.96 -5.97
C SER A 384 2.91 -21.86 -6.97
N VAL A 385 3.20 -22.19 -8.23
CA VAL A 385 2.25 -22.14 -9.34
C VAL A 385 2.62 -23.18 -10.40
N LYS A 386 1.64 -23.74 -11.08
CA LYS A 386 1.86 -24.52 -12.29
C LYS A 386 1.81 -23.59 -13.50
N LEU A 387 2.80 -23.68 -14.36
CA LEU A 387 2.90 -22.97 -15.64
C LEU A 387 2.75 -23.98 -16.78
N ASP A 388 1.78 -23.74 -17.67
CA ASP A 388 1.64 -24.40 -18.97
C ASP A 388 1.94 -23.34 -20.05
N PHE A 389 3.10 -23.48 -20.72
CA PHE A 389 3.61 -22.49 -21.66
C PHE A 389 4.42 -23.14 -22.77
N HIS A 390 4.21 -22.70 -23.99
CA HIS A 390 4.90 -23.20 -25.17
C HIS A 390 5.58 -22.03 -25.90
N PRO A 391 6.76 -21.57 -25.43
CA PRO A 391 7.50 -20.51 -26.08
C PRO A 391 8.10 -20.98 -27.41
N GLU A 392 8.09 -20.14 -28.44
CA GLU A 392 8.60 -20.45 -29.78
C GLU A 392 9.93 -19.76 -30.06
N ASN A 393 10.33 -18.82 -29.23
CA ASN A 393 11.58 -18.09 -29.32
C ASN A 393 11.93 -17.45 -27.96
N PHE A 394 13.11 -16.87 -27.84
CA PHE A 394 13.64 -16.28 -26.62
C PHE A 394 12.90 -15.01 -26.14
N ASN A 395 12.08 -14.36 -27.00
CA ASN A 395 11.26 -13.20 -26.62
C ASN A 395 9.95 -13.58 -25.95
N HIS A 396 9.58 -14.87 -25.98
CA HIS A 396 8.43 -15.41 -25.25
C HIS A 396 8.87 -15.83 -23.85
N THR A 397 8.34 -15.17 -22.82
CA THR A 397 8.73 -15.41 -21.43
C THR A 397 7.49 -15.51 -20.55
N ALA A 398 7.46 -16.45 -19.61
CA ALA A 398 6.41 -16.54 -18.62
C ALA A 398 6.93 -17.21 -17.34
N GLY A 399 6.51 -16.72 -16.17
CA GLY A 399 7.00 -17.29 -14.93
C GLY A 399 6.52 -16.63 -13.66
N LEU A 400 7.21 -16.98 -12.58
CA LEU A 400 6.98 -16.50 -11.22
C LEU A 400 7.96 -15.36 -10.92
N ILE A 401 7.43 -14.18 -10.62
CA ILE A 401 8.21 -12.99 -10.30
C ILE A 401 8.07 -12.62 -8.82
N TYR A 402 9.19 -12.25 -8.19
CA TYR A 402 9.24 -11.66 -6.87
C TYR A 402 9.89 -10.29 -6.99
N ARG A 403 9.10 -9.25 -6.74
CA ARG A 403 9.50 -7.87 -7.06
C ARG A 403 9.12 -6.86 -6.02
N TYR A 404 9.91 -5.80 -5.94
CA TYR A 404 9.59 -4.54 -5.31
C TYR A 404 9.25 -3.47 -6.37
N ASN A 405 10.19 -3.19 -7.29
CA ASN A 405 10.07 -2.22 -8.39
C ASN A 405 10.86 -2.68 -9.63
N GLU A 406 11.04 -1.81 -10.61
CA GLU A 406 11.80 -2.10 -11.84
C GLU A 406 13.27 -2.36 -11.59
N GLU A 407 13.84 -1.77 -10.52
CA GLU A 407 15.28 -1.87 -10.17
C GLU A 407 15.61 -3.00 -9.19
N ASN A 408 14.57 -3.59 -8.54
CA ASN A 408 14.72 -4.63 -7.53
C ASN A 408 13.68 -5.73 -7.73
N GLN A 409 14.08 -6.82 -8.41
CA GLN A 409 13.20 -7.94 -8.72
C GLN A 409 13.96 -9.20 -9.13
N TYR A 410 13.33 -10.36 -8.91
CA TYR A 410 13.81 -11.69 -9.29
C TYR A 410 12.72 -12.40 -10.10
N LEU A 411 13.07 -13.02 -11.22
CA LEU A 411 12.15 -13.73 -12.10
C LEU A 411 12.69 -15.12 -12.41
N LEU A 412 11.94 -16.17 -12.04
CA LEU A 412 12.09 -17.53 -12.55
C LEU A 412 11.08 -17.73 -13.66
N PHE A 413 11.53 -18.02 -14.87
CA PHE A 413 10.67 -18.06 -16.05
C PHE A 413 11.05 -19.12 -17.05
N MET A 414 10.08 -19.54 -17.85
CA MET A 414 10.26 -20.37 -19.02
C MET A 414 10.43 -19.50 -20.26
N THR A 415 11.36 -19.89 -21.14
CA THR A 415 11.56 -19.32 -22.48
C THR A 415 12.04 -20.41 -23.42
N HIS A 416 12.35 -20.07 -24.68
CA HIS A 416 12.91 -20.98 -25.68
C HIS A 416 14.39 -20.68 -25.91
N ASP A 417 15.17 -21.75 -25.97
CA ASP A 417 16.57 -21.75 -26.38
C ASP A 417 16.69 -22.52 -27.70
N GLU A 418 17.36 -21.98 -28.70
CA GLU A 418 17.42 -22.54 -30.05
C GLU A 418 18.05 -23.96 -30.11
N ASN A 419 18.90 -24.28 -29.13
CA ASN A 419 19.57 -25.59 -29.08
C ASN A 419 18.96 -26.56 -28.07
N LYS A 420 18.27 -26.06 -27.04
CA LYS A 420 17.76 -26.86 -25.92
C LYS A 420 16.23 -26.98 -25.88
N GLY A 421 15.53 -26.18 -26.71
CA GLY A 421 14.07 -26.09 -26.66
C GLY A 421 13.58 -25.27 -25.46
N ASN A 422 12.55 -25.71 -24.78
CA ASN A 422 12.03 -24.99 -23.62
C ASN A 422 12.96 -25.11 -22.42
N VAL A 423 13.31 -23.95 -21.84
CA VAL A 423 14.24 -23.86 -20.72
C VAL A 423 13.71 -22.96 -19.62
N LEU A 424 14.04 -23.30 -18.38
CA LEU A 424 13.91 -22.40 -17.24
C LEU A 424 15.19 -21.58 -17.07
N ARG A 425 15.01 -20.30 -16.83
CA ARG A 425 16.10 -19.35 -16.53
C ARG A 425 15.71 -18.45 -15.36
N ILE A 426 16.73 -17.88 -14.73
CA ILE A 426 16.56 -16.86 -13.71
C ILE A 426 17.17 -15.55 -14.21
N GLN A 427 16.43 -14.46 -14.04
CA GLN A 427 16.90 -13.09 -14.17
C GLN A 427 16.73 -12.37 -12.83
N SER A 428 17.74 -11.63 -12.43
CA SER A 428 17.66 -10.69 -11.32
C SER A 428 17.98 -9.28 -11.78
N ILE A 429 17.31 -8.32 -11.17
CA ILE A 429 17.64 -6.90 -11.23
C ILE A 429 17.79 -6.46 -9.78
N VAL A 430 18.97 -6.00 -9.41
CA VAL A 430 19.29 -5.55 -8.05
C VAL A 430 19.95 -4.18 -8.13
N LYS A 431 19.29 -3.16 -7.58
CA LYS A 431 19.75 -1.76 -7.67
C LYS A 431 20.02 -1.32 -9.13
N GLY A 432 19.15 -1.75 -10.04
CA GLY A 432 19.26 -1.46 -11.46
C GLY A 432 20.26 -2.34 -12.24
N GLU A 433 21.07 -3.16 -11.57
CA GLU A 433 21.98 -4.09 -12.25
C GLU A 433 21.24 -5.35 -12.72
N HIS A 434 21.23 -5.57 -14.02
CA HIS A 434 20.62 -6.73 -14.67
C HIS A 434 21.60 -7.90 -14.70
N LYS A 435 21.14 -9.06 -14.23
CA LYS A 435 21.94 -10.28 -14.26
C LYS A 435 21.12 -11.46 -14.75
N TRP A 436 21.62 -12.14 -15.78
CA TRP A 436 21.20 -13.48 -16.17
C TRP A 436 22.02 -14.49 -15.39
N TRP A 437 21.34 -15.46 -14.79
CA TRP A 437 22.03 -16.52 -14.08
C TRP A 437 22.46 -17.61 -15.07
N ASP A 438 23.61 -18.24 -14.80
CA ASP A 438 24.23 -19.19 -15.73
C ASP A 438 23.45 -20.50 -15.84
N GLU A 439 22.68 -20.84 -14.81
CA GLU A 439 21.92 -22.09 -14.75
C GLU A 439 20.73 -22.07 -15.74
N ILE A 440 20.68 -23.12 -16.57
CA ILE A 440 19.64 -23.36 -17.57
C ILE A 440 19.14 -24.79 -17.42
N VAL A 441 17.85 -24.95 -17.19
CA VAL A 441 17.21 -26.26 -17.03
C VAL A 441 16.25 -26.50 -18.17
N THR A 442 16.45 -27.57 -18.94
CA THR A 442 15.51 -28.00 -19.99
C THR A 442 14.25 -28.59 -19.34
N VAL A 443 13.09 -28.17 -19.79
CA VAL A 443 11.78 -28.60 -19.27
C VAL A 443 10.79 -28.85 -20.41
N LYS A 444 9.69 -29.55 -20.08
CA LYS A 444 8.54 -29.69 -20.98
C LYS A 444 7.68 -28.42 -20.97
N ASP A 445 6.61 -28.40 -21.75
CA ASP A 445 5.64 -27.31 -21.84
C ASP A 445 4.90 -27.02 -20.52
N SER A 446 4.94 -27.95 -19.56
CA SER A 446 4.27 -27.85 -18.26
C SER A 446 5.28 -28.05 -17.13
N VAL A 447 5.32 -27.13 -16.20
CA VAL A 447 6.24 -27.14 -15.05
C VAL A 447 5.63 -26.42 -13.85
N TYR A 448 5.95 -26.87 -12.65
CA TYR A 448 5.63 -26.16 -11.41
C TYR A 448 6.82 -25.29 -11.01
N LEU A 449 6.56 -24.04 -10.68
CA LEU A 449 7.53 -23.07 -10.19
C LEU A 449 7.22 -22.74 -8.75
N ALA A 450 8.26 -22.59 -7.92
CA ALA A 450 8.08 -22.19 -6.54
C ALA A 450 9.22 -21.29 -6.06
N ILE A 451 8.92 -20.52 -5.02
CA ILE A 451 9.88 -19.74 -4.24
C ILE A 451 9.64 -19.98 -2.76
N ASP A 452 10.72 -20.23 -2.02
CA ASP A 452 10.75 -20.16 -0.56
C ASP A 452 11.50 -18.91 -0.13
N VAL A 453 10.91 -18.14 0.77
CA VAL A 453 11.52 -16.97 1.39
C VAL A 453 11.58 -17.19 2.89
N LYS A 454 12.77 -17.01 3.46
CA LYS A 454 13.01 -17.10 4.91
C LYS A 454 13.89 -15.94 5.33
N CYS A 455 13.31 -14.99 6.07
CA CYS A 455 13.95 -13.73 6.44
C CYS A 455 14.52 -13.02 5.20
N GLU A 456 15.84 -12.89 5.10
CA GLU A 456 16.56 -12.20 4.02
C GLU A 456 16.95 -13.12 2.86
N LYS A 457 16.55 -14.40 2.89
CA LYS A 457 16.97 -15.39 1.89
C LYS A 457 15.79 -15.90 1.08
N GLY A 458 15.89 -15.77 -0.24
CA GLY A 458 15.00 -16.38 -1.22
C GLY A 458 15.68 -17.56 -1.93
N GLN A 459 14.90 -18.55 -2.35
CA GLN A 459 15.36 -19.67 -3.14
C GLN A 459 14.26 -20.11 -4.11
N PHE A 460 14.61 -20.28 -5.37
CA PHE A 460 13.70 -20.81 -6.38
C PHE A 460 13.78 -22.32 -6.50
N TYR A 461 12.66 -22.92 -6.90
CA TYR A 461 12.48 -24.34 -7.16
C TYR A 461 11.62 -24.55 -8.38
N TYR A 462 11.77 -25.71 -9.02
CA TYR A 462 10.86 -26.22 -10.05
C TYR A 462 10.51 -27.68 -9.78
N SER A 463 9.42 -28.15 -10.38
CA SER A 463 9.02 -29.54 -10.35
C SER A 463 8.28 -29.91 -11.64
N GLU A 464 8.45 -31.12 -12.18
CA GLU A 464 7.70 -31.61 -13.34
C GLU A 464 6.35 -32.19 -12.95
N ASP A 465 6.18 -32.67 -11.73
CA ASP A 465 4.99 -33.38 -11.23
C ASP A 465 4.19 -32.61 -10.16
N GLY A 466 4.78 -31.57 -9.58
CA GLY A 466 4.19 -30.75 -8.51
C GLY A 466 4.40 -31.31 -7.10
N SER A 467 5.11 -32.42 -6.95
CA SER A 467 5.46 -33.05 -5.66
C SER A 467 6.95 -32.95 -5.34
N ASP A 468 7.78 -33.36 -6.29
CA ASP A 468 9.24 -33.41 -6.13
C ASP A 468 9.87 -32.11 -6.66
N TYR A 469 10.12 -31.18 -5.73
CA TYR A 469 10.71 -29.88 -6.06
C TYR A 469 12.23 -29.92 -6.03
N VAL A 470 12.84 -29.60 -7.16
CA VAL A 470 14.27 -29.47 -7.36
C VAL A 470 14.67 -28.01 -7.24
N LEU A 471 15.78 -27.74 -6.57
CA LEU A 471 16.36 -26.41 -6.44
C LEU A 471 16.89 -25.93 -7.81
N ILE A 472 16.61 -24.66 -8.12
CA ILE A 472 17.19 -23.98 -9.29
C ILE A 472 17.82 -22.66 -8.85
N GLY A 473 19.02 -22.41 -9.33
CA GLY A 473 19.83 -21.27 -8.94
C GLY A 473 20.37 -21.38 -7.52
N LYS A 474 21.00 -20.34 -7.05
CA LYS A 474 21.54 -20.20 -5.70
C LYS A 474 20.60 -19.36 -4.82
N PRO A 475 20.73 -19.43 -3.46
CA PRO A 475 20.03 -18.49 -2.59
C PRO A 475 20.39 -17.05 -2.91
N PHE A 476 19.39 -16.16 -2.80
CA PHE A 476 19.53 -14.74 -3.10
C PHE A 476 19.00 -13.87 -1.95
N ASP A 477 19.50 -12.63 -1.92
CA ASP A 477 19.11 -11.65 -0.90
C ASP A 477 17.76 -11.03 -1.25
N THR A 478 16.75 -11.26 -0.39
CA THR A 478 15.41 -10.68 -0.54
C THR A 478 15.27 -9.32 0.12
N SER A 479 16.21 -8.92 0.97
CA SER A 479 16.16 -7.63 1.67
C SER A 479 16.24 -6.43 0.72
N VAL A 480 16.81 -6.63 -0.47
CA VAL A 480 16.83 -5.62 -1.54
C VAL A 480 15.44 -5.26 -2.07
N LEU A 481 14.41 -6.06 -1.78
CA LEU A 481 13.03 -5.80 -2.16
C LEU A 481 12.32 -4.97 -1.08
N SER A 482 12.86 -3.83 -0.72
CA SER A 482 12.41 -2.98 0.39
C SER A 482 12.49 -1.50 0.08
N ASP A 483 11.79 -0.70 0.89
CA ASP A 483 11.81 0.77 0.81
C ASP A 483 13.23 1.31 0.94
N GLU A 484 14.05 0.73 1.84
CA GLU A 484 15.41 1.16 2.14
C GLU A 484 16.41 0.88 1.00
N SER A 485 16.09 -0.09 0.15
CA SER A 485 16.96 -0.48 -0.98
C SER A 485 16.59 0.24 -2.28
N ALA A 486 15.41 0.87 -2.35
CA ALA A 486 15.00 1.64 -3.52
C ALA A 486 15.73 3.00 -3.58
N CYS A 487 16.04 3.47 -4.78
CA CYS A 487 16.67 4.76 -5.01
C CYS A 487 15.69 5.70 -5.75
N PRO A 488 15.47 6.94 -5.26
CA PRO A 488 16.06 7.56 -4.07
C PRO A 488 15.44 7.06 -2.76
N MET A 489 14.26 6.46 -2.78
CA MET A 489 13.55 5.85 -1.65
C MET A 489 12.34 5.07 -2.16
N GLY A 490 11.84 4.11 -1.38
CA GLY A 490 10.64 3.34 -1.69
C GLY A 490 9.44 3.71 -0.85
N PHE A 491 8.24 3.37 -1.36
CA PHE A 491 6.97 3.62 -0.68
C PHE A 491 6.02 2.42 -0.69
N THR A 492 6.39 1.35 -1.39
CA THR A 492 5.52 0.19 -1.58
C THR A 492 5.94 -0.98 -0.67
N GLY A 493 5.84 -2.18 -1.12
CA GLY A 493 6.31 -3.40 -0.49
C GLY A 493 6.54 -4.45 -1.56
N ALA A 494 7.09 -5.60 -1.17
CA ALA A 494 7.34 -6.67 -2.12
C ALA A 494 6.05 -7.39 -2.52
N PHE A 495 6.03 -7.87 -3.76
CA PHE A 495 4.95 -8.63 -4.37
C PHE A 495 5.49 -9.93 -4.96
N ILE A 496 4.72 -11.00 -4.83
CA ILE A 496 4.87 -12.22 -5.61
C ILE A 496 3.84 -12.21 -6.74
N GLY A 497 4.22 -12.59 -7.96
CA GLY A 497 3.30 -12.46 -9.08
C GLY A 497 3.54 -13.41 -10.23
N LEU A 498 2.59 -13.41 -11.17
CA LEU A 498 2.63 -14.13 -12.42
C LEU A 498 2.94 -13.14 -13.54
N TYR A 499 3.97 -13.41 -14.30
CA TYR A 499 4.44 -12.55 -15.38
C TYR A 499 4.38 -13.26 -16.72
N ALA A 500 3.98 -12.54 -17.78
CA ALA A 500 4.08 -12.97 -19.16
C ALA A 500 4.60 -11.83 -20.05
N GLY A 501 5.65 -12.11 -20.82
CA GLY A 501 6.26 -11.20 -21.78
C GLY A 501 6.27 -11.78 -23.19
N ASP A 502 6.06 -10.91 -24.20
CA ASP A 502 6.19 -11.21 -25.61
C ASP A 502 6.76 -9.99 -26.34
N GLY A 503 8.06 -10.03 -26.59
CA GLY A 503 8.79 -8.97 -27.28
C GLY A 503 8.57 -8.94 -28.81
N ASN A 504 7.75 -9.86 -29.35
CA ASN A 504 7.48 -9.93 -30.79
C ASN A 504 6.13 -9.32 -31.16
N PHE A 505 5.06 -10.06 -30.95
CA PHE A 505 3.72 -9.68 -31.45
C PHE A 505 2.72 -9.38 -30.33
N ARG A 506 3.10 -9.55 -29.05
CA ARG A 506 2.24 -9.37 -27.87
C ARG A 506 0.95 -10.22 -27.94
N LYS A 507 1.10 -11.48 -28.34
CA LYS A 507 0.00 -12.44 -28.54
C LYS A 507 0.23 -13.77 -27.85
N LYS A 508 1.48 -14.07 -27.44
CA LYS A 508 1.82 -15.34 -26.81
C LYS A 508 1.13 -15.47 -25.46
N THR A 509 0.43 -16.58 -25.27
CA THR A 509 -0.32 -16.85 -24.05
C THR A 509 0.41 -17.85 -23.16
N ALA A 510 0.32 -17.63 -21.85
CA ALA A 510 0.78 -18.54 -20.81
C ALA A 510 -0.37 -18.85 -19.86
N LYS A 511 -0.58 -20.12 -19.51
CA LYS A 511 -1.59 -20.52 -18.53
C LYS A 511 -0.93 -20.80 -17.20
N PHE A 512 -1.51 -20.23 -16.15
CA PHE A 512 -1.09 -20.42 -14.77
C PHE A 512 -2.20 -21.08 -13.98
N SER A 513 -1.86 -22.16 -13.26
CA SER A 513 -2.82 -22.91 -12.45
C SER A 513 -2.28 -23.15 -11.06
N PHE A 514 -3.18 -23.41 -10.09
CA PHE A 514 -2.81 -23.81 -8.72
C PHE A 514 -1.86 -22.83 -8.03
N PHE A 515 -2.10 -21.52 -8.20
CA PHE A 515 -1.31 -20.53 -7.49
C PHE A 515 -1.60 -20.62 -5.99
N GLU A 516 -0.58 -20.95 -5.20
CA GLU A 516 -0.67 -21.12 -3.76
C GLU A 516 0.28 -20.16 -3.04
N TYR A 517 -0.14 -19.69 -1.87
CA TYR A 517 0.67 -18.91 -0.95
C TYR A 517 0.58 -19.52 0.45
N GLU A 518 1.72 -19.83 1.05
CA GLU A 518 1.80 -20.45 2.39
C GLU A 518 2.61 -19.57 3.33
N ASN A 519 2.02 -19.21 4.47
CA ASN A 519 2.70 -18.58 5.59
C ASN A 519 3.61 -19.61 6.28
N LYS A 520 4.89 -19.30 6.40
CA LYS A 520 5.91 -20.12 7.06
C LYS A 520 6.35 -19.54 8.40
N GLU A 521 5.88 -18.36 8.79
CA GLU A 521 6.18 -17.76 10.09
C GLU A 521 5.72 -18.70 11.24
N GLY A 522 6.52 -18.76 12.32
CA GLY A 522 6.21 -19.57 13.49
C GLY A 522 6.57 -21.05 13.38
N LYS A 523 7.17 -21.51 12.29
CA LYS A 523 7.76 -22.86 12.15
C LYS A 523 9.25 -22.87 12.58
N ARG A 524 9.56 -22.25 13.72
CA ARG A 524 10.90 -22.36 14.33
C ARG A 524 10.98 -23.54 15.27
#